data_ee6606f8a38fae04b120ea3190fbbacc
#
_entry.id   ee6606f8a38fae04b120ea3190fbbacc
#
_cell.length_a   1.000
_cell.length_b   1.000
_cell.length_c   1.000
_cell.angle_alpha   90.00
_cell.angle_beta   90.00
_cell.angle_gamma   90.00
#
_symmetry.space_group_name_H-M   'P 1'
#
loop_
_entity.id
_entity.type
_entity.pdbx_description
1 polymer ?
#
loop_
_entity_poly.entity_id
_entity_poly.type
_entity_poly.pdbx_seq_one_letter_code
_entity_poly.pdbx_strand_id
1 'polypeptide(L)'
;MSSRGRLSERTDGSQHGAWVGCPRDHRAGSGTLGFVKFDNEFIVRKPKSEIAEVLAADATVTQLFPDTEIVSSKGATRETKTRVSALGVESIVRFVFHTEPDGSLRFEKICDGRVWRSLDGAIRLLPVNDKLTRVVIEMEGTTKALVPEFTIRAPMQSQLSQMTRALRERLERA
;
A
#
# COMPACT_ATOMS: atom_id res chain seq x y z
N MET A 1 1.47 59.30 21.59
CA MET A 1 0.50 58.91 20.59
C MET A 1 0.97 57.55 20.03
N SER A 2 0.51 56.64 20.54
CA SER A 2 -0.29 55.43 20.42
C SER A 2 -0.47 54.99 18.98
N SER A 3 0.03 53.81 18.64
CA SER A 3 -0.68 52.89 17.73
C SER A 3 -0.19 51.46 17.88
N ARG A 4 -1.13 50.65 18.23
CA ARG A 4 -1.06 49.20 18.40
C ARG A 4 -0.99 48.51 17.05
N GLY A 5 -0.03 47.62 16.82
CA GLY A 5 0.02 46.70 15.71
C GLY A 5 -0.51 45.35 16.11
N ARG A 6 -1.43 44.85 15.36
CA ARG A 6 -2.31 43.68 15.56
C ARG A 6 -1.56 42.40 15.19
N LEU A 7 -1.66 41.41 16.05
CA LEU A 7 -1.26 40.00 15.79
C LEU A 7 -1.99 39.46 14.58
N SER A 8 -1.22 38.83 13.69
CA SER A 8 -1.75 38.02 12.57
C SER A 8 -1.80 36.57 12.97
N GLU A 9 -2.98 36.02 12.87
CA GLU A 9 -3.32 34.64 13.17
C GLU A 9 -2.58 33.67 12.24
N ARG A 10 -2.04 32.61 12.86
CA ARG A 10 -1.60 31.42 12.16
C ARG A 10 -2.83 30.63 11.73
N THR A 11 -3.07 30.56 10.44
CA THR A 11 -3.95 29.54 9.87
C THR A 11 -3.17 28.24 9.71
N ASP A 12 -3.40 27.35 10.65
CA ASP A 12 -3.02 25.96 10.58
C ASP A 12 -3.90 25.27 9.51
N GLY A 13 -3.34 25.15 8.32
CA GLY A 13 -3.98 24.51 7.17
C GLY A 13 -3.61 23.02 7.10
N SER A 14 -3.93 22.24 8.12
CA SER A 14 -3.87 20.77 8.04
C SER A 14 -4.97 20.27 7.12
N GLN A 15 -4.74 20.31 5.82
CA GLN A 15 -5.58 19.60 4.85
C GLN A 15 -5.18 18.13 4.85
N HIS A 16 -5.86 17.37 5.69
CA HIS A 16 -5.90 15.91 5.57
C HIS A 16 -6.58 15.58 4.25
N GLY A 17 -5.76 15.16 3.28
CA GLY A 17 -6.26 14.69 1.99
C GLY A 17 -7.31 13.59 2.20
N ALA A 18 -8.52 13.90 1.80
CA ALA A 18 -9.64 12.96 1.85
C ALA A 18 -9.31 11.76 0.93
N TRP A 19 -9.23 10.60 1.53
CA TRP A 19 -9.04 9.33 0.87
C TRP A 19 -10.23 8.99 -0.03
N VAL A 20 -9.98 8.83 -1.32
CA VAL A 20 -10.93 8.19 -2.24
C VAL A 20 -10.58 6.68 -2.27
N GLY A 21 -10.69 6.04 -1.10
CA GLY A 21 -10.63 4.58 -0.98
C GLY A 21 -11.99 3.96 -1.25
N CYS A 22 -12.04 2.63 -1.36
CA CYS A 22 -13.32 1.90 -1.40
C CYS A 22 -14.29 2.48 -0.35
N PRO A 23 -15.53 2.84 -0.70
CA PRO A 23 -16.44 3.47 0.23
C PRO A 23 -16.61 2.59 1.47
N ARG A 24 -16.18 3.11 2.62
CA ARG A 24 -16.41 2.49 3.93
C ARG A 24 -17.87 2.69 4.28
N ASP A 25 -18.72 1.80 3.76
CA ASP A 25 -20.11 1.76 4.16
C ASP A 25 -20.20 1.24 5.60
N HIS A 26 -20.31 2.16 6.56
CA HIS A 26 -20.51 1.88 7.98
C HIS A 26 -21.93 1.37 8.31
N ARG A 27 -22.64 0.78 7.36
CA ARG A 27 -23.90 0.11 7.68
C ARG A 27 -23.60 -1.28 8.23
N ALA A 28 -23.70 -1.38 9.54
CA ALA A 28 -23.71 -2.62 10.31
C ALA A 28 -24.82 -3.58 9.85
N GLY A 29 -24.47 -4.41 8.89
CA GLY A 29 -25.17 -5.67 8.69
C GLY A 29 -24.45 -6.71 9.54
N SER A 30 -25.10 -7.35 10.48
CA SER A 30 -24.55 -8.33 11.43
C SER A 30 -24.20 -9.67 10.75
N GLY A 31 -23.27 -9.63 9.80
CA GLY A 31 -22.55 -10.79 9.30
C GLY A 31 -21.10 -10.63 9.75
N THR A 32 -20.49 -11.65 10.31
CA THR A 32 -19.09 -11.64 10.74
C THR A 32 -18.22 -11.38 9.52
N LEU A 33 -17.77 -10.13 9.36
CA LEU A 33 -16.83 -9.75 8.31
C LEU A 33 -15.47 -10.35 8.68
N GLY A 34 -14.88 -11.14 7.81
CA GLY A 34 -13.52 -11.61 7.99
C GLY A 34 -12.56 -10.44 7.83
N PHE A 35 -11.86 -10.07 8.91
CA PHE A 35 -10.75 -9.13 8.88
C PHE A 35 -9.45 -9.92 8.89
N VAL A 36 -8.56 -9.63 7.96
CA VAL A 36 -7.24 -10.24 7.89
C VAL A 36 -6.17 -9.17 7.88
N LYS A 37 -5.10 -9.41 8.64
CA LYS A 37 -3.91 -8.57 8.65
C LYS A 37 -2.68 -9.46 8.52
N PHE A 38 -1.74 -9.00 7.70
CA PHE A 38 -0.46 -9.63 7.45
C PHE A 38 0.62 -8.58 7.47
N ASP A 39 1.77 -8.92 8.00
CA ASP A 39 2.97 -8.10 7.96
C ASP A 39 4.20 -8.96 7.68
N ASN A 40 5.23 -8.32 7.16
CA ASN A 40 6.55 -8.89 6.98
C ASN A 40 7.58 -7.78 7.06
N GLU A 41 8.79 -8.08 7.54
CA GLU A 41 9.86 -7.09 7.62
C GLU A 41 11.22 -7.67 7.24
N PHE A 42 12.11 -6.80 6.78
CA PHE A 42 13.50 -7.11 6.52
C PHE A 42 14.37 -5.86 6.62
N ILE A 43 15.69 -6.05 6.74
CA ILE A 43 16.66 -4.96 6.82
C ILE A 43 17.43 -4.90 5.51
N VAL A 44 17.62 -3.67 5.00
CA VAL A 44 18.44 -3.36 3.84
C VAL A 44 19.61 -2.50 4.28
N ARG A 45 20.82 -2.78 3.77
CA ARG A 45 22.04 -2.02 4.05
C ARG A 45 22.16 -0.81 3.14
N LYS A 46 21.18 0.10 3.25
CA LYS A 46 21.10 1.37 2.51
C LYS A 46 20.42 2.43 3.35
N PRO A 47 20.74 3.73 3.11
CA PRO A 47 20.01 4.84 3.70
C PRO A 47 18.54 4.84 3.26
N LYS A 48 17.66 5.39 4.11
CA LYS A 48 16.23 5.54 3.80
C LYS A 48 15.99 6.28 2.47
N SER A 49 16.77 7.33 2.19
CA SER A 49 16.64 8.15 0.97
C SER A 49 16.84 7.32 -0.31
N GLU A 50 17.87 6.50 -0.37
CA GLU A 50 18.12 5.64 -1.54
C GLU A 50 17.00 4.62 -1.74
N ILE A 51 16.50 4.04 -0.66
CA ILE A 51 15.39 3.09 -0.72
C ILE A 51 14.10 3.78 -1.18
N ALA A 52 13.84 5.01 -0.71
CA ALA A 52 12.68 5.79 -1.11
C ALA A 52 12.68 6.10 -2.62
N GLU A 53 13.84 6.44 -3.19
CA GLU A 53 13.99 6.64 -4.64
C GLU A 53 13.67 5.37 -5.43
N VAL A 54 14.17 4.21 -4.97
CA VAL A 54 13.87 2.93 -5.60
C VAL A 54 12.38 2.58 -5.49
N LEU A 55 11.74 2.83 -4.34
CA LEU A 55 10.30 2.61 -4.16
C LEU A 55 9.46 3.52 -5.05
N ALA A 56 9.88 4.76 -5.26
CA ALA A 56 9.19 5.71 -6.12
C ALA A 56 9.27 5.36 -7.62
N ALA A 57 10.17 4.46 -8.02
CA ALA A 57 10.35 4.11 -9.42
C ALA A 57 9.22 3.21 -9.94
N ASP A 58 8.73 3.48 -11.15
CA ASP A 58 7.70 2.70 -11.84
C ASP A 58 8.07 1.22 -11.96
N ALA A 59 9.36 0.94 -12.22
CA ALA A 59 9.88 -0.42 -12.30
C ALA A 59 9.75 -1.19 -10.97
N THR A 60 9.73 -0.52 -9.82
CA THR A 60 9.49 -1.18 -8.53
C THR A 60 8.03 -1.62 -8.45
N VAL A 61 7.10 -0.72 -8.74
CA VAL A 61 5.66 -1.01 -8.69
C VAL A 61 5.28 -2.16 -9.61
N THR A 62 5.82 -2.20 -10.84
CA THR A 62 5.54 -3.28 -11.79
C THR A 62 6.18 -4.62 -11.42
N GLN A 63 7.23 -4.63 -10.60
CA GLN A 63 7.92 -5.84 -10.18
C GLN A 63 7.41 -6.41 -8.83
N LEU A 64 6.58 -5.67 -8.10
CA LEU A 64 5.98 -6.17 -6.85
C LEU A 64 5.09 -7.40 -7.09
N PHE A 65 4.42 -7.44 -8.23
CA PHE A 65 3.62 -8.58 -8.65
C PHE A 65 3.97 -8.95 -10.10
N PRO A 66 4.02 -10.25 -10.44
CA PRO A 66 4.23 -10.67 -11.82
C PRO A 66 3.09 -10.16 -12.72
N ASP A 67 3.34 -10.03 -13.99
CA ASP A 67 2.36 -9.63 -15.02
C ASP A 67 1.60 -8.32 -14.69
N THR A 68 2.33 -7.34 -14.13
CA THR A 68 1.81 -6.03 -13.77
C THR A 68 2.24 -4.97 -14.76
N GLU A 69 1.29 -4.17 -15.22
CA GLU A 69 1.50 -2.98 -16.06
C GLU A 69 0.91 -1.73 -15.39
N ILE A 70 1.53 -0.57 -15.62
CA ILE A 70 0.99 0.73 -15.19
C ILE A 70 0.00 1.20 -16.25
N VAL A 71 -1.24 1.45 -15.86
CA VAL A 71 -2.30 1.95 -16.75
C VAL A 71 -2.48 3.47 -16.64
N SER A 72 -2.08 4.06 -15.51
CA SER A 72 -2.13 5.51 -15.29
C SER A 72 -1.06 5.93 -14.30
N SER A 73 -0.42 7.07 -14.54
CA SER A 73 0.53 7.69 -13.62
C SER A 73 0.25 9.20 -13.56
N LYS A 74 -0.01 9.73 -12.36
CA LYS A 74 -0.28 11.14 -12.10
C LYS A 74 0.40 11.58 -10.81
N GLY A 75 1.50 12.31 -10.94
CA GLY A 75 2.29 12.76 -9.79
C GLY A 75 2.78 11.57 -8.95
N ALA A 76 2.42 11.54 -7.68
CA ALA A 76 2.78 10.47 -6.74
C ALA A 76 1.89 9.23 -6.82
N THR A 77 0.86 9.24 -7.68
CA THR A 77 -0.14 8.17 -7.78
C THR A 77 0.05 7.37 -9.06
N ARG A 78 0.02 6.04 -8.95
CA ARG A 78 0.08 5.10 -10.06
C ARG A 78 -1.05 4.10 -9.95
N GLU A 79 -1.76 3.89 -11.04
CA GLU A 79 -2.74 2.82 -11.14
C GLU A 79 -2.14 1.69 -11.97
N THR A 80 -2.27 0.46 -11.46
CA THR A 80 -1.74 -0.74 -12.10
C THR A 80 -2.85 -1.74 -12.41
N LYS A 81 -2.54 -2.61 -13.35
CA LYS A 81 -3.34 -3.76 -13.74
C LYS A 81 -2.44 -4.98 -13.68
N THR A 82 -2.82 -5.96 -12.88
CA THR A 82 -2.08 -7.21 -12.66
C THR A 82 -2.93 -8.37 -13.14
N ARG A 83 -2.36 -9.24 -13.97
CA ARG A 83 -3.02 -10.49 -14.35
C ARG A 83 -2.68 -11.54 -13.30
N VAL A 84 -3.69 -12.13 -12.71
CA VAL A 84 -3.54 -13.20 -11.71
C VAL A 84 -4.28 -14.44 -12.19
N SER A 85 -3.63 -15.60 -12.05
CA SER A 85 -4.25 -16.89 -12.31
C SER A 85 -4.40 -17.64 -10.99
N ALA A 86 -5.62 -18.01 -10.66
CA ALA A 86 -5.92 -18.81 -9.48
C ALA A 86 -6.91 -19.90 -9.83
N LEU A 87 -6.61 -21.13 -9.47
CA LEU A 87 -7.45 -22.32 -9.75
C LEU A 87 -7.87 -22.46 -11.23
N GLY A 88 -6.96 -22.10 -12.14
CA GLY A 88 -7.23 -22.15 -13.58
C GLY A 88 -8.12 -21.03 -14.12
N VAL A 89 -8.48 -20.07 -13.29
CA VAL A 89 -9.24 -18.88 -13.70
C VAL A 89 -8.32 -17.67 -13.75
N GLU A 90 -8.23 -17.03 -14.90
CA GLU A 90 -7.55 -15.75 -15.05
C GLU A 90 -8.46 -14.61 -14.61
N SER A 91 -7.91 -13.69 -13.86
CA SER A 91 -8.60 -12.47 -13.44
C SER A 91 -7.65 -11.29 -13.48
N ILE A 92 -8.24 -10.10 -13.63
CA ILE A 92 -7.51 -8.85 -13.62
C ILE A 92 -7.76 -8.18 -12.27
N VAL A 93 -6.67 -7.83 -11.60
CA VAL A 93 -6.68 -7.09 -10.35
C VAL A 93 -6.06 -5.72 -10.60
N ARG A 94 -6.68 -4.67 -10.06
CA ARG A 94 -6.18 -3.31 -10.18
C ARG A 94 -5.79 -2.80 -8.79
N PHE A 95 -4.63 -2.12 -8.73
CA PHE A 95 -4.16 -1.46 -7.53
C PHE A 95 -3.88 0.00 -7.84
N VAL A 96 -4.09 0.85 -6.83
CA VAL A 96 -3.62 2.23 -6.83
C VAL A 96 -2.49 2.33 -5.82
N PHE A 97 -1.35 2.82 -6.26
CA PHE A 97 -0.16 3.06 -5.45
C PHE A 97 0.02 4.56 -5.23
N HIS A 98 0.37 4.93 -4.00
CA HIS A 98 0.66 6.31 -3.62
C HIS A 98 2.03 6.38 -2.98
N THR A 99 2.93 7.16 -3.57
CA THR A 99 4.21 7.48 -2.95
C THR A 99 3.98 8.61 -1.95
N GLU A 100 4.25 8.34 -0.67
CA GLU A 100 4.07 9.29 0.41
C GLU A 100 5.27 10.25 0.53
N PRO A 101 5.09 11.44 1.12
CA PRO A 101 6.18 12.41 1.30
C PRO A 101 7.36 11.89 2.12
N ASP A 102 7.14 10.93 3.00
CA ASP A 102 8.18 10.29 3.81
C ASP A 102 8.97 9.20 3.08
N GLY A 103 8.66 8.96 1.80
CA GLY A 103 9.23 7.92 0.95
C GLY A 103 8.58 6.54 1.09
N SER A 104 7.58 6.39 1.94
CA SER A 104 6.76 5.17 2.03
C SER A 104 5.89 5.00 0.77
N LEU A 105 5.51 3.76 0.49
CA LEU A 105 4.60 3.44 -0.60
C LEU A 105 3.34 2.81 -0.03
N ARG A 106 2.18 3.40 -0.31
CA ARG A 106 0.88 2.82 0.05
C ARG A 106 0.20 2.27 -1.19
N PHE A 107 -0.60 1.26 -1.00
CA PHE A 107 -1.38 0.69 -2.08
C PHE A 107 -2.76 0.26 -1.60
N GLU A 108 -3.71 0.35 -2.50
CA GLU A 108 -5.07 -0.13 -2.29
C GLU A 108 -5.54 -0.91 -3.52
N LYS A 109 -6.28 -1.97 -3.30
CA LYS A 109 -6.94 -2.72 -4.35
C LYS A 109 -8.24 -2.05 -4.75
N ILE A 110 -8.46 -1.87 -6.05
CA ILE A 110 -9.79 -1.53 -6.56
C ILE A 110 -10.66 -2.78 -6.47
N CYS A 111 -11.55 -2.80 -5.46
CA CYS A 111 -12.37 -3.96 -5.16
C CYS A 111 -13.59 -4.05 -6.08
N ASP A 112 -13.79 -5.21 -6.72
CA ASP A 112 -14.98 -5.55 -7.52
C ASP A 112 -16.16 -6.06 -6.68
N GLY A 113 -15.94 -6.16 -5.37
CA GLY A 113 -16.92 -6.62 -4.40
C GLY A 113 -17.22 -8.13 -4.45
N ARG A 114 -16.44 -8.95 -5.15
CA ARG A 114 -16.63 -10.42 -5.18
C ARG A 114 -16.16 -11.07 -3.89
N VAL A 115 -14.89 -10.88 -3.55
CA VAL A 115 -14.25 -11.48 -2.36
C VAL A 115 -13.94 -10.39 -1.34
N TRP A 116 -13.31 -9.30 -1.78
CA TRP A 116 -12.85 -8.22 -0.94
C TRP A 116 -13.84 -7.06 -0.89
N ARG A 117 -14.07 -6.53 0.30
CA ARG A 117 -14.65 -5.20 0.51
C ARG A 117 -13.58 -4.14 0.47
N SER A 118 -12.45 -4.40 1.16
CA SER A 118 -11.25 -3.58 1.10
C SER A 118 -10.02 -4.47 1.15
N LEU A 119 -8.94 -4.03 0.53
CA LEU A 119 -7.60 -4.60 0.66
C LEU A 119 -6.60 -3.47 0.46
N ASP A 120 -5.91 -3.13 1.52
CA ASP A 120 -4.99 -2.02 1.61
C ASP A 120 -3.64 -2.50 2.12
N GLY A 121 -2.58 -1.77 1.81
CA GLY A 121 -1.27 -2.07 2.33
C GLY A 121 -0.31 -0.89 2.30
N ALA A 122 0.82 -1.06 2.97
CA ALA A 122 1.88 -0.08 2.99
C ALA A 122 3.26 -0.74 3.04
N ILE A 123 4.22 -0.11 2.40
CA ILE A 123 5.65 -0.40 2.52
C ILE A 123 6.27 0.79 3.23
N ARG A 124 6.63 0.61 4.50
CA ARG A 124 7.17 1.67 5.36
C ARG A 124 8.67 1.54 5.47
N LEU A 125 9.34 2.69 5.53
CA LEU A 125 10.78 2.81 5.66
C LEU A 125 11.15 3.38 7.01
N LEU A 126 11.68 2.55 7.90
CA LEU A 126 12.10 2.90 9.24
C LEU A 126 13.64 2.93 9.31
N PRO A 127 14.29 4.11 9.39
CA PRO A 127 15.74 4.17 9.50
C PRO A 127 16.18 3.53 10.83
N VAL A 128 17.14 2.61 10.77
CA VAL A 128 17.82 2.02 11.93
C VAL A 128 19.04 2.87 12.27
N ASN A 129 19.77 3.28 11.24
CA ASN A 129 20.88 4.26 11.27
C ASN A 129 21.09 4.82 9.86
N ASP A 130 22.15 5.60 9.66
CA ASP A 130 22.46 6.25 8.39
C ASP A 130 22.71 5.29 7.21
N LYS A 131 22.97 4.01 7.48
CA LYS A 131 23.32 3.00 6.47
C LYS A 131 22.39 1.78 6.48
N LEU A 132 21.43 1.75 7.38
CA LEU A 132 20.53 0.61 7.54
C LEU A 132 19.09 1.10 7.65
N THR A 133 18.22 0.52 6.87
CA THR A 133 16.79 0.78 6.91
C THR A 133 16.02 -0.52 7.08
N ARG A 134 15.08 -0.53 8.01
CA ARG A 134 14.08 -1.58 8.14
C ARG A 134 12.93 -1.26 7.20
N VAL A 135 12.60 -2.21 6.36
CA VAL A 135 11.47 -2.17 5.45
C VAL A 135 10.37 -3.02 6.04
N VAL A 136 9.21 -2.44 6.29
CA VAL A 136 8.03 -3.13 6.83
C VAL A 136 6.95 -3.11 5.77
N ILE A 137 6.43 -4.29 5.44
CA ILE A 137 5.31 -4.46 4.51
C ILE A 137 4.11 -4.89 5.32
N GLU A 138 3.07 -4.08 5.30
CA GLU A 138 1.80 -4.37 5.97
C GLU A 138 0.71 -4.50 4.92
N MET A 139 -0.22 -5.43 5.14
CA MET A 139 -1.39 -5.62 4.30
C MET A 139 -2.58 -6.00 5.17
N GLU A 140 -3.70 -5.32 4.98
CA GLU A 140 -4.93 -5.61 5.70
C GLU A 140 -6.10 -5.60 4.74
N GLY A 141 -7.11 -6.38 5.06
CA GLY A 141 -8.29 -6.46 4.21
C GLY A 141 -9.52 -6.96 4.95
N THR A 142 -10.66 -6.58 4.41
CA THR A 142 -11.97 -7.03 4.88
C THR A 142 -12.65 -7.81 3.77
N THR A 143 -13.11 -9.01 4.09
CA THR A 143 -13.83 -9.87 3.13
C THR A 143 -15.33 -9.71 3.27
N LYS A 144 -16.05 -10.21 2.27
CA LYS A 144 -17.49 -10.41 2.40
C LYS A 144 -17.78 -11.56 3.41
N ALA A 145 -18.90 -11.46 4.11
CA ALA A 145 -19.31 -12.37 5.18
C ALA A 145 -19.36 -13.87 4.80
N LEU A 146 -19.41 -14.19 3.51
CA LEU A 146 -19.52 -15.57 3.01
C LEU A 146 -18.17 -16.22 2.65
N VAL A 147 -17.05 -15.50 2.84
CA VAL A 147 -15.72 -16.04 2.50
C VAL A 147 -15.00 -16.43 3.78
N PRO A 148 -14.78 -17.73 4.02
CA PRO A 148 -14.08 -18.19 5.21
C PRO A 148 -12.63 -17.68 5.25
N GLU A 149 -12.19 -17.18 6.39
CA GLU A 149 -10.84 -16.61 6.54
C GLU A 149 -9.73 -17.58 6.13
N PHE A 150 -9.88 -18.87 6.47
CA PHE A 150 -8.85 -19.88 6.17
C PHE A 150 -8.61 -20.08 4.66
N THR A 151 -9.60 -19.81 3.81
CA THR A 151 -9.44 -19.93 2.35
C THR A 151 -8.62 -18.79 1.75
N ILE A 152 -8.49 -17.69 2.49
CA ILE A 152 -7.80 -16.47 2.05
C ILE A 152 -6.42 -16.37 2.68
N ARG A 153 -6.25 -16.84 3.90
CA ARG A 153 -5.04 -16.67 4.69
C ARG A 153 -3.81 -17.23 3.98
N ALA A 154 -3.84 -18.47 3.53
CA ALA A 154 -2.68 -19.09 2.87
C ALA A 154 -2.30 -18.43 1.53
N PRO A 155 -3.23 -18.17 0.58
CA PRO A 155 -2.92 -17.42 -0.63
C PRO A 155 -2.34 -16.01 -0.36
N MET A 156 -2.89 -15.28 0.61
CA MET A 156 -2.41 -13.94 0.96
C MET A 156 -1.02 -13.96 1.58
N GLN A 157 -0.72 -14.92 2.46
CA GLN A 157 0.63 -15.11 3.00
C GLN A 157 1.64 -15.43 1.89
N SER A 158 1.27 -16.30 0.94
CA SER A 158 2.12 -16.61 -0.21
C SER A 158 2.39 -15.37 -1.05
N GLN A 159 1.36 -14.57 -1.33
CA GLN A 159 1.48 -13.34 -2.10
C GLN A 159 2.35 -12.30 -1.39
N LEU A 160 2.16 -12.11 -0.08
CA LEU A 160 3.01 -11.21 0.72
C LEU A 160 4.47 -11.67 0.72
N SER A 161 4.72 -12.97 0.84
CA SER A 161 6.07 -13.53 0.80
C SER A 161 6.74 -13.31 -0.56
N GLN A 162 6.02 -13.50 -1.65
CA GLN A 162 6.52 -13.24 -3.01
C GLN A 162 6.84 -11.75 -3.21
N MET A 163 5.94 -10.87 -2.79
CA MET A 163 6.15 -9.42 -2.85
C MET A 163 7.36 -8.98 -2.01
N THR A 164 7.50 -9.52 -0.79
CA THR A 164 8.64 -9.25 0.10
C THR A 164 9.95 -9.67 -0.55
N ARG A 165 10.00 -10.86 -1.14
CA ARG A 165 11.18 -11.37 -1.83
C ARG A 165 11.55 -10.52 -3.04
N ALA A 166 10.59 -10.21 -3.91
CA ALA A 166 10.80 -9.38 -5.09
C ALA A 166 11.31 -7.98 -4.72
N LEU A 167 10.71 -7.36 -3.70
CA LEU A 167 11.13 -6.06 -3.20
C LEU A 167 12.54 -6.10 -2.61
N ARG A 168 12.84 -7.09 -1.78
CA ARG A 168 14.16 -7.25 -1.19
C ARG A 168 15.25 -7.40 -2.26
N GLU A 169 15.05 -8.30 -3.22
CA GLU A 169 15.99 -8.52 -4.33
C GLU A 169 16.20 -7.23 -5.16
N ARG A 170 15.15 -6.44 -5.35
CA ARG A 170 15.27 -5.18 -6.05
C ARG A 170 16.06 -4.14 -5.26
N LEU A 171 15.77 -3.99 -3.97
CA LEU A 171 16.46 -3.03 -3.10
C LEU A 171 17.93 -3.38 -2.86
N GLU A 172 18.28 -4.66 -2.85
CA GLU A 172 19.66 -5.12 -2.72
C GLU A 172 20.48 -4.91 -4.01
N ARG A 173 19.82 -4.96 -5.19
CA ARG A 173 20.47 -4.78 -6.50
C ARG A 173 20.58 -3.32 -6.94
N ALA A 174 19.70 -2.45 -6.54
CA ALA A 174 19.72 -1.03 -6.88
C ALA A 174 20.80 -0.29 -6.11
#